data_5d961027f5027a650b07fee76f426a03
#
_entry.id   5d961027f5027a650b07fee76f426a03
#
_cell.length_a   1.000
_cell.length_b   1.000
_cell.length_c   1.000
_cell.angle_alpha   90.00
_cell.angle_beta   90.00
_cell.angle_gamma   90.00
#
_symmetry.space_group_name_H-M   'P 1'
#
loop_
_entity.id
_entity.type
_entity.pdbx_description
1 polymer ?
#
loop_
_entity_poly.entity_id
_entity_poly.type
_entity_poly.pdbx_seq_one_letter_code
_entity_poly.pdbx_strand_id
1 'polypeptide(L)'
;MLTGPVAVCATFLFDRPQGHYGQGRNADRLKPSAPKHLTSTRHGDLDKLLRSTLDGLSVSAGGSLIKDDSLVVEVMANKRYVEEGELPGAYLTVKPL
;
A
#
# COMPACT_ATOMS: atom_id res chain seq x y z
N MET A 1 21.65 7.41 2.53
CA MET A 1 21.28 6.39 1.52
C MET A 1 21.74 5.02 1.98
N LEU A 2 20.88 4.02 1.88
CA LEU A 2 21.19 2.66 2.27
C LEU A 2 21.94 1.95 1.15
N THR A 3 23.05 1.30 1.48
CA THR A 3 23.94 0.65 0.52
C THR A 3 24.08 -0.87 0.76
N GLY A 4 23.47 -1.40 1.80
CA GLY A 4 23.43 -2.81 2.12
C GLY A 4 22.05 -3.42 1.91
N PRO A 5 21.88 -4.72 2.20
CA PRO A 5 20.60 -5.39 2.03
C PRO A 5 19.52 -4.80 2.94
N VAL A 6 18.31 -4.72 2.43
CA VAL A 6 17.16 -4.15 3.16
C VAL A 6 15.92 -5.04 3.04
N ALA A 7 15.06 -4.93 4.03
CA ALA A 7 13.69 -5.44 4.00
C ALA A 7 12.73 -4.27 3.82
N VAL A 8 11.72 -4.44 2.98
CA VAL A 8 10.67 -3.43 2.75
C VAL A 8 9.32 -4.00 3.16
N CYS A 9 8.59 -3.24 3.95
CA CYS A 9 7.21 -3.52 4.27
C CYS A 9 6.35 -2.39 3.69
N ALA A 10 5.37 -2.71 2.86
CA ALA A 10 4.52 -1.74 2.20
C ALA A 10 3.05 -2.07 2.42
N THR A 11 2.28 -1.09 2.87
CA THR A 11 0.83 -1.20 3.00
C THR A 11 0.19 -0.09 2.20
N PHE A 12 -0.68 -0.47 1.26
CA PHE A 12 -1.41 0.46 0.42
C PHE A 12 -2.85 0.55 0.90
N LEU A 13 -3.24 1.72 1.39
CA LEU A 13 -4.57 1.98 1.94
C LEU A 13 -5.41 2.78 0.96
N PHE A 14 -6.62 2.32 0.74
CA PHE A 14 -7.57 2.96 -0.15
C PHE A 14 -8.90 3.21 0.56
N ASP A 15 -9.54 4.32 0.25
CA ASP A 15 -10.89 4.58 0.74
C ASP A 15 -11.88 3.57 0.17
N ARG A 16 -12.87 3.20 1.01
CA ARG A 16 -13.98 2.39 0.52
C ARG A 16 -14.88 3.21 -0.39
N PRO A 17 -15.37 2.63 -1.51
CA PRO A 17 -16.41 3.29 -2.30
C PRO A 17 -17.64 3.58 -1.46
N GLN A 18 -18.34 4.67 -1.77
CA GLN A 18 -19.55 5.06 -1.07
C GLN A 18 -20.61 3.96 -1.08
N GLY A 19 -20.66 3.15 -2.14
CA GLY A 19 -21.59 2.03 -2.24
C GLY A 19 -21.39 0.92 -1.21
N HIS A 20 -20.24 0.90 -0.48
CA HIS A 20 -20.00 -0.04 0.62
C HIS A 20 -20.72 0.36 1.91
N TYR A 21 -21.25 1.57 1.99
CA TYR A 21 -21.93 2.08 3.17
C TYR A 21 -23.44 2.10 2.97
N GLY A 22 -24.18 2.09 4.08
CA GLY A 22 -25.61 2.22 4.06
C GLY A 22 -26.08 3.60 3.64
N GLN A 23 -27.39 3.85 3.73
CA GLN A 23 -28.00 5.12 3.36
C GLN A 23 -28.73 5.73 4.57
N GLY A 24 -28.97 7.04 4.49
CA GLY A 24 -29.65 7.76 5.55
C GLY A 24 -28.90 7.68 6.88
N ARG A 25 -29.55 7.22 7.94
CA ARG A 25 -28.93 7.06 9.26
C ARG A 25 -27.80 6.04 9.30
N ASN A 26 -27.70 5.18 8.30
CA ASN A 26 -26.66 4.15 8.21
C ASN A 26 -25.53 4.53 7.24
N ALA A 27 -25.44 5.80 6.83
CA ALA A 27 -24.47 6.26 5.84
C ALA A 27 -23.02 6.11 6.32
N ASP A 28 -22.78 6.04 7.63
CA ASP A 28 -21.47 5.84 8.24
C ASP A 28 -21.17 4.37 8.60
N ARG A 29 -22.09 3.47 8.28
CA ARG A 29 -21.97 2.03 8.59
C ARG A 29 -21.78 1.22 7.33
N LEU A 30 -20.85 0.26 7.39
CA LEU A 30 -20.64 -0.68 6.30
C LEU A 30 -21.85 -1.59 6.13
N LYS A 31 -22.24 -1.82 4.88
CA LYS A 31 -23.24 -2.83 4.55
C LYS A 31 -22.70 -4.22 4.90
N PRO A 32 -23.57 -5.16 5.29
CA PRO A 32 -23.15 -6.56 5.48
C PRO A 32 -22.54 -7.18 4.22
N SER A 33 -22.94 -6.69 3.03
CA SER A 33 -22.42 -7.14 1.74
C SER A 33 -21.11 -6.48 1.33
N ALA A 34 -20.62 -5.48 2.08
CA ALA A 34 -19.37 -4.80 1.76
C ALA A 34 -18.21 -5.80 1.83
N PRO A 35 -17.33 -5.85 0.79
CA PRO A 35 -16.22 -6.80 0.81
C PRO A 35 -15.23 -6.43 1.90
N LYS A 36 -14.72 -7.45 2.58
CA LYS A 36 -13.67 -7.27 3.59
C LYS A 36 -12.33 -6.93 2.95
N HIS A 37 -12.02 -7.60 1.84
CA HIS A 37 -10.73 -7.46 1.16
C HIS A 37 -10.85 -6.61 -0.09
N LEU A 38 -9.79 -5.88 -0.40
CA LEU A 38 -9.70 -5.04 -1.59
C LEU A 38 -9.21 -5.88 -2.76
N THR A 39 -10.14 -6.44 -3.52
CA THR A 39 -9.85 -7.25 -4.71
C THR A 39 -10.18 -6.53 -6.01
N SER A 40 -10.69 -5.31 -5.93
CA SER A 40 -11.01 -4.49 -7.10
C SER A 40 -9.75 -4.17 -7.91
N THR A 41 -9.85 -4.21 -9.23
CA THR A 41 -8.77 -3.82 -10.13
C THR A 41 -8.69 -2.30 -10.34
N ARG A 42 -9.62 -1.56 -9.76
CA ARG A 42 -9.73 -0.10 -9.93
C ARG A 42 -8.47 0.65 -9.51
N HIS A 43 -7.82 0.20 -8.44
CA HIS A 43 -6.64 0.87 -7.86
C HIS A 43 -5.33 0.21 -8.30
N GLY A 44 -5.40 -0.76 -9.20
CA GLY A 44 -4.24 -1.50 -9.67
C GLY A 44 -3.95 -2.77 -8.86
N ASP A 45 -3.14 -3.62 -9.44
CA ASP A 45 -2.71 -4.85 -8.80
C ASP A 45 -1.60 -4.57 -7.80
N LEU A 46 -1.49 -5.41 -6.77
CA LEU A 46 -0.51 -5.22 -5.70
C LEU A 46 0.93 -5.23 -6.23
N ASP A 47 1.25 -6.10 -7.18
CA ASP A 47 2.60 -6.18 -7.76
C ASP A 47 2.98 -4.89 -8.48
N LYS A 48 2.06 -4.26 -9.19
CA LYS A 48 2.30 -2.98 -9.87
C LYS A 48 2.49 -1.84 -8.89
N LEU A 49 1.67 -1.80 -7.84
CA LEU A 49 1.80 -0.81 -6.78
C LEU A 49 3.17 -0.92 -6.11
N LEU A 50 3.58 -2.14 -5.81
CA LEU A 50 4.86 -2.40 -5.17
C LEU A 50 6.04 -2.02 -6.08
N ARG A 51 6.00 -2.37 -7.36
CA ARG A 51 7.05 -2.01 -8.31
C ARG A 51 7.23 -0.52 -8.41
N SER A 52 6.13 0.23 -8.56
CA SER A 52 6.17 1.68 -8.63
C SER A 52 6.79 2.29 -7.37
N THR A 53 6.44 1.73 -6.21
CA THR A 53 6.98 2.18 -4.93
C THR A 53 8.47 1.91 -4.80
N LEU A 54 8.93 0.71 -5.14
CA LEU A 54 10.35 0.35 -5.09
C LEU A 54 11.19 1.21 -6.04
N ASP A 55 10.66 1.50 -7.23
CA ASP A 55 11.32 2.42 -8.16
C ASP A 55 11.49 3.81 -7.56
N GLY A 56 10.50 4.28 -6.81
CA GLY A 56 10.56 5.57 -6.13
C GLY A 56 11.56 5.62 -4.99
N LEU A 57 11.98 4.49 -4.44
CA LEU A 57 12.96 4.42 -3.34
C LEU A 57 14.40 4.31 -3.85
N SER A 58 14.61 3.77 -5.03
CA SER A 58 15.93 3.41 -5.53
C SER A 58 16.58 4.53 -6.32
N VAL A 59 17.86 4.80 -6.03
CA VAL A 59 18.66 5.80 -6.76
C VAL A 59 18.81 5.40 -8.23
N SER A 60 18.94 4.13 -8.53
CA SER A 60 19.07 3.63 -9.90
C SER A 60 17.83 3.94 -10.77
N ALA A 61 16.68 4.16 -10.13
CA ALA A 61 15.42 4.51 -10.81
C ALA A 61 14.95 5.94 -10.50
N GLY A 62 15.79 6.77 -9.87
CA GLY A 62 15.46 8.17 -9.58
C GLY A 62 15.08 8.49 -8.13
N GLY A 63 15.06 7.48 -7.26
CA GLY A 63 14.82 7.67 -5.82
C GLY A 63 16.08 8.10 -5.07
N SER A 64 16.01 8.14 -3.75
CA SER A 64 17.13 8.61 -2.92
C SER A 64 17.35 7.82 -1.63
N LEU A 65 16.54 6.81 -1.33
CA LEU A 65 16.62 6.09 -0.06
C LEU A 65 17.56 4.90 -0.11
N ILE A 66 17.52 4.11 -1.17
CA ILE A 66 18.40 2.95 -1.36
C ILE A 66 19.18 3.11 -2.66
N LYS A 67 20.42 2.57 -2.69
CA LYS A 67 21.29 2.70 -3.84
C LYS A 67 20.73 2.01 -5.08
N ASP A 68 20.19 0.82 -4.91
CA ASP A 68 19.66 -0.01 -6.00
C ASP A 68 18.56 -0.92 -5.47
N ASP A 69 17.56 -1.19 -6.29
CA ASP A 69 16.46 -2.08 -5.91
C ASP A 69 16.89 -3.54 -5.72
N SER A 70 18.05 -3.93 -6.27
CA SER A 70 18.64 -5.25 -6.01
C SER A 70 19.01 -5.47 -4.54
N LEU A 71 19.10 -4.39 -3.74
CA LEU A 71 19.35 -4.49 -2.31
C LEU A 71 18.11 -4.93 -1.52
N VAL A 72 16.94 -4.89 -2.13
CA VAL A 72 15.70 -5.36 -1.50
C VAL A 72 15.68 -6.87 -1.56
N VAL A 73 15.95 -7.52 -0.44
CA VAL A 73 16.02 -8.99 -0.37
C VAL A 73 14.82 -9.60 0.32
N GLU A 74 13.97 -8.78 0.93
CA GLU A 74 12.77 -9.24 1.62
C GLU A 74 11.68 -8.18 1.48
N VAL A 75 10.47 -8.63 1.13
CA VAL A 75 9.32 -7.74 0.96
C VAL A 75 8.09 -8.36 1.59
N MET A 76 7.37 -7.55 2.39
CA MET A 76 5.99 -7.82 2.77
C MET A 76 5.13 -6.69 2.23
N ALA A 77 4.10 -7.04 1.47
CA ALA A 77 3.21 -6.04 0.88
C ALA A 77 1.77 -6.47 0.97
N ASN A 78 0.89 -5.50 1.21
CA ASN A 78 -0.55 -5.71 1.16
C ASN A 78 -1.26 -4.45 0.69
N LYS A 79 -2.47 -4.63 0.20
CA LYS A 79 -3.41 -3.54 -0.07
C LYS A 79 -4.71 -3.83 0.67
N ARG A 80 -5.30 -2.80 1.25
CA ARG A 80 -6.56 -2.95 1.98
C ARG A 80 -7.31 -1.63 2.04
N TYR A 81 -8.56 -1.71 2.47
CA TYR A 81 -9.33 -0.52 2.76
C TYR A 81 -8.89 0.10 4.07
N VAL A 82 -9.04 1.43 4.17
CA VAL A 82 -8.79 2.15 5.42
C VAL A 82 -9.76 1.69 6.49
N GLU A 83 -9.28 1.66 7.73
CA GLU A 83 -10.09 1.49 8.94
C GLU A 83 -10.31 2.84 9.59
N GLU A 84 -11.14 2.88 10.63
CA GLU A 84 -11.44 4.11 11.34
C GLU A 84 -10.15 4.80 11.82
N GLY A 85 -10.03 6.09 11.53
CA GLY A 85 -8.87 6.89 11.92
C GLY A 85 -7.69 6.80 10.97
N GLU A 86 -7.74 5.95 9.95
CA GLU A 86 -6.66 5.83 8.97
C GLU A 86 -6.90 6.74 7.76
N LEU A 87 -5.81 7.20 7.15
CA LEU A 87 -5.84 7.96 5.91
C LEU A 87 -5.36 7.08 4.75
N PRO A 88 -5.96 7.24 3.54
CA PRO A 88 -5.48 6.52 2.37
C PRO A 88 -4.06 6.97 2.01
N GLY A 89 -3.30 6.08 1.41
CA GLY A 89 -1.93 6.34 0.99
C GLY A 89 -1.08 5.10 1.05
N ALA A 90 0.22 5.28 0.78
CA ALA A 90 1.22 4.23 0.86
C ALA A 90 2.02 4.42 2.15
N TYR A 91 2.11 3.37 2.95
CA TYR A 91 2.84 3.36 4.21
C TYR A 91 3.98 2.38 4.09
N LEU A 92 5.19 2.89 4.20
CA LEU A 92 6.40 2.13 3.92
C LEU A 92 7.31 2.10 5.13
N THR A 93 7.88 0.91 5.38
CA THR A 93 8.96 0.74 6.33
C THR A 93 10.13 0.08 5.60
N VAL A 94 11.30 0.68 5.68
CA VAL A 94 12.53 0.13 5.10
C VAL A 94 13.50 -0.14 6.25
N LYS A 95 13.91 -1.39 6.37
CA LYS A 95 14.75 -1.83 7.48
C LYS A 95 16.08 -2.36 6.94
N PRO A 96 17.21 -1.78 7.35
CA PRO A 96 18.53 -2.36 7.02
C PRO A 96 18.71 -3.72 7.72
N LEU A 97 19.30 -4.64 7.02
CA LEU A 97 19.55 -5.98 7.54
C LEU A 97 21.00 -6.19 7.96
#